data_8b8d8800a08f2641febd9cab66ea0b20
#
_entry.id   8b8d8800a08f2641febd9cab66ea0b20
#
_cell.length_a   1.000
_cell.length_b   1.000
_cell.length_c   1.000
_cell.angle_alpha   90.00
_cell.angle_beta   90.00
_cell.angle_gamma   90.00
#
_symmetry.space_group_name_H-M   'P 1'
#
loop_
_entity.id
_entity.type
_entity.pdbx_description
1 polymer ?
#
loop_
_entity_poly.entity_id
_entity_poly.type
_entity_poly.pdbx_seq_one_letter_code
_entity_poly.pdbx_strand_id
1 'polypeptide(L)'
;MYLKIFFGFVLFLFANQLYAQINKIDVKHYKIELSVNDIDDTIKVLENISFSHINTQKPIVFNLKSRNKKGKGMQVSSLIVSGYASSFIHKNDSLYVTIEQPSKDHYYELSVNFKGVPEDGLVIGKNKFGARTFFGDNWPNRAQNWFACNDHLSDKSSIEYIVNAPQKYTVVANGGLISVQKKKKIKTFHYASTVPIPTKVMVVGIAELNQSVSGTINGTTVKSFTYPESEKEANKDLSMAPSILDFFSKYIGPYAFEKLDNVQSTTRFGGMENAGCIFYDENALDGSGNAEDLIAHEIAHQWFGNSATEKDWSHLWLSEGFATYLTNIYIEQNKGKQAFKEQLKKDRKRIVSFEKRYRHPIVDQSYKNLMDLLNPNSYQKGGLVLHMLRGEIGEELFHEAIRAYYQKYQLSNADSKDFQNVVEEISGTDLDWFFKQWLHTAGHPKLKIDANIENRKLALHVHQKENIFTFPFKIEIHCTEGPTIKRTLHVSQASTQKDIITSYPIKFVVFDPEVELLFELVK
;
A
#
# COMPACT_ATOMS: atom_id res chain seq x y z
N MET A 1 -20.89 39.75 16.82
CA MET A 1 -19.82 39.75 15.81
C MET A 1 -19.17 38.39 15.55
N TYR A 2 -19.30 37.44 16.47
CA TYR A 2 -18.72 36.07 16.34
C TYR A 2 -19.52 35.06 15.49
N LEU A 3 -20.80 35.30 15.25
CA LEU A 3 -21.66 34.35 14.51
C LEU A 3 -21.48 34.43 12.97
N LYS A 4 -21.02 35.57 12.45
CA LYS A 4 -20.78 35.75 10.99
C LYS A 4 -19.46 35.11 10.51
N ILE A 5 -18.47 34.94 11.41
CA ILE A 5 -17.15 34.35 11.06
C ILE A 5 -17.25 32.83 10.96
N PHE A 6 -18.09 32.20 11.79
CA PHE A 6 -18.27 30.72 11.77
C PHE A 6 -19.00 30.24 10.49
N PHE A 7 -19.96 31.00 10.01
CA PHE A 7 -20.68 30.66 8.77
C PHE A 7 -19.80 30.82 7.52
N GLY A 8 -18.85 31.76 7.52
CA GLY A 8 -17.91 31.94 6.43
C GLY A 8 -16.89 30.81 6.30
N PHE A 9 -16.45 30.23 7.42
CA PHE A 9 -15.47 29.13 7.43
C PHE A 9 -16.07 27.79 7.01
N VAL A 10 -17.31 27.50 7.40
CA VAL A 10 -18.04 26.29 6.99
C VAL A 10 -18.41 26.36 5.49
N LEU A 11 -18.80 27.52 4.97
CA LEU A 11 -19.05 27.72 3.52
C LEU A 11 -17.78 27.58 2.70
N PHE A 12 -16.60 27.97 3.23
CA PHE A 12 -15.32 27.85 2.53
C PHE A 12 -14.83 26.40 2.46
N LEU A 13 -15.09 25.60 3.50
CA LEU A 13 -14.78 24.16 3.51
C LEU A 13 -15.70 23.35 2.58
N PHE A 14 -16.99 23.67 2.55
CA PHE A 14 -17.93 23.05 1.60
C PHE A 14 -17.64 23.46 0.15
N ALA A 15 -17.24 24.71 -0.09
CA ALA A 15 -16.87 25.17 -1.42
C ALA A 15 -15.60 24.48 -1.93
N ASN A 16 -14.61 24.19 -1.07
CA ASN A 16 -13.40 23.46 -1.46
C ASN A 16 -13.66 21.97 -1.73
N GLN A 17 -14.57 21.32 -1.00
CA GLN A 17 -14.97 19.94 -1.29
C GLN A 17 -15.82 19.83 -2.57
N LEU A 18 -16.76 20.74 -2.80
CA LEU A 18 -17.45 20.81 -4.09
C LEU A 18 -16.50 21.17 -5.25
N TYR A 19 -15.48 21.99 -4.99
CA TYR A 19 -14.52 22.43 -5.99
C TYR A 19 -13.60 21.28 -6.46
N ALA A 20 -13.24 20.37 -5.56
CA ALA A 20 -12.47 19.17 -5.87
C ALA A 20 -13.29 18.14 -6.69
N GLN A 21 -14.61 18.10 -6.50
CA GLN A 21 -15.50 17.18 -7.24
C GLN A 21 -15.82 17.65 -8.67
N ILE A 22 -15.68 18.96 -8.96
CA ILE A 22 -16.15 19.58 -10.23
C ILE A 22 -15.08 19.59 -11.33
N ASN A 23 -13.81 19.25 -11.04
CA ASN A 23 -12.68 19.28 -11.98
C ASN A 23 -12.03 17.91 -12.20
N LYS A 24 -12.74 16.83 -12.05
CA LYS A 24 -12.15 15.50 -12.09
C LYS A 24 -11.82 15.11 -13.53
N ILE A 25 -10.51 15.06 -13.84
CA ILE A 25 -9.98 14.30 -14.96
C ILE A 25 -10.08 12.83 -14.56
N ASP A 26 -10.51 12.00 -15.47
CA ASP A 26 -10.54 10.55 -15.33
C ASP A 26 -9.72 9.98 -16.50
N VAL A 27 -8.48 9.59 -16.20
CA VAL A 27 -7.56 9.05 -17.20
C VAL A 27 -7.90 7.58 -17.45
N LYS A 28 -8.03 7.23 -18.72
CA LYS A 28 -8.35 5.86 -19.15
C LYS A 28 -7.12 5.08 -19.56
N HIS A 29 -6.15 5.78 -20.15
CA HIS A 29 -4.95 5.14 -20.68
C HIS A 29 -3.78 6.12 -20.74
N TYR A 30 -2.60 5.65 -20.33
CA TYR A 30 -1.31 6.29 -20.61
C TYR A 30 -0.52 5.44 -21.59
N LYS A 31 0.04 6.06 -22.63
CA LYS A 31 1.05 5.47 -23.51
C LYS A 31 2.30 6.33 -23.44
N ILE A 32 3.37 5.78 -22.86
CA ILE A 32 4.61 6.50 -22.57
C ILE A 32 5.74 5.93 -23.45
N GLU A 33 6.20 6.71 -24.42
CA GLU A 33 7.45 6.43 -25.12
C GLU A 33 8.61 7.13 -24.42
N LEU A 34 9.41 6.37 -23.68
CA LEU A 34 10.56 6.83 -22.89
C LEU A 34 11.87 6.50 -23.58
N SER A 35 12.75 7.48 -23.71
CA SER A 35 14.12 7.28 -24.17
C SER A 35 15.13 7.69 -23.11
N VAL A 36 16.03 6.78 -22.75
CA VAL A 36 17.15 6.98 -21.83
C VAL A 36 18.48 6.83 -22.54
N ASN A 37 19.55 7.36 -21.95
CA ASN A 37 20.90 7.30 -22.51
C ASN A 37 21.98 7.14 -21.42
N ASP A 38 23.24 6.88 -21.83
CA ASP A 38 24.38 6.73 -20.92
C ASP A 38 25.21 8.02 -20.76
N ILE A 39 24.86 9.10 -21.48
CA ILE A 39 25.64 10.33 -21.53
C ILE A 39 25.34 11.23 -20.34
N ASP A 40 24.04 11.38 -20.05
CA ASP A 40 23.51 12.26 -18.99
C ASP A 40 22.22 11.68 -18.40
N ASP A 41 21.62 12.40 -17.45
CA ASP A 41 20.37 12.02 -16.78
C ASP A 41 19.11 12.53 -17.52
N THR A 42 19.29 13.09 -18.71
CA THR A 42 18.16 13.61 -19.48
C THR A 42 17.33 12.49 -20.08
N ILE A 43 16.06 12.46 -19.76
CA ILE A 43 15.08 11.61 -20.43
C ILE A 43 14.34 12.41 -21.51
N LYS A 44 13.85 11.69 -22.54
CA LYS A 44 12.92 12.23 -23.54
C LYS A 44 11.66 11.40 -23.50
N VAL A 45 10.53 12.07 -23.51
CA VAL A 45 9.23 11.41 -23.42
C VAL A 45 8.29 11.97 -24.48
N LEU A 46 7.69 11.06 -25.25
CA LEU A 46 6.45 11.28 -25.98
C LEU A 46 5.35 10.53 -25.25
N GLU A 47 4.36 11.25 -24.76
CA GLU A 47 3.26 10.66 -23.99
C GLU A 47 1.93 10.92 -24.66
N ASN A 48 1.10 9.87 -24.77
CA ASN A 48 -0.29 9.99 -25.20
C ASN A 48 -1.19 9.62 -24.04
N ILE A 49 -2.17 10.50 -23.74
CA ILE A 49 -3.09 10.35 -22.63
C ILE A 49 -4.53 10.35 -23.16
N SER A 50 -5.24 9.27 -22.89
CA SER A 50 -6.68 9.17 -23.17
C SER A 50 -7.45 9.44 -21.89
N PHE A 51 -8.34 10.42 -21.87
CA PHE A 51 -9.03 10.82 -20.65
C PHE A 51 -10.42 11.40 -20.91
N SER A 52 -11.26 11.41 -19.90
CA SER A 52 -12.51 12.16 -19.87
C SER A 52 -12.39 13.39 -18.96
N HIS A 53 -13.09 14.47 -19.34
CA HIS A 53 -13.15 15.70 -18.55
C HIS A 53 -14.50 16.39 -18.74
N ILE A 54 -15.32 16.42 -17.70
CA ILE A 54 -16.72 16.87 -17.76
C ILE A 54 -16.85 18.42 -17.68
N ASN A 55 -15.91 19.10 -17.04
CA ASN A 55 -16.01 20.54 -16.83
C ASN A 55 -15.35 21.35 -17.96
N THR A 56 -16.15 21.77 -18.94
CA THR A 56 -15.68 22.48 -20.14
C THR A 56 -15.28 23.94 -19.92
N GLN A 57 -15.52 24.52 -18.73
CA GLN A 57 -15.24 25.94 -18.45
C GLN A 57 -13.88 26.17 -17.76
N LYS A 58 -13.18 25.09 -17.41
CA LYS A 58 -11.88 25.20 -16.71
C LYS A 58 -10.78 24.50 -17.51
N PRO A 59 -9.53 24.96 -17.41
CA PRO A 59 -8.42 24.24 -18.03
C PRO A 59 -8.28 22.84 -17.44
N ILE A 60 -7.93 21.88 -18.28
CA ILE A 60 -7.52 20.55 -17.91
C ILE A 60 -6.14 20.67 -17.27
N VAL A 61 -5.92 20.02 -16.12
CA VAL A 61 -4.66 20.14 -15.38
C VAL A 61 -4.08 18.75 -15.12
N PHE A 62 -2.89 18.50 -15.65
CA PHE A 62 -2.07 17.34 -15.30
C PHE A 62 -0.93 17.77 -14.38
N ASN A 63 -0.51 16.88 -13.48
CA ASN A 63 0.70 17.06 -12.70
C ASN A 63 1.91 16.73 -13.58
N LEU A 64 2.88 17.63 -13.65
CA LEU A 64 4.18 17.42 -14.29
C LEU A 64 5.18 18.41 -13.71
N LYS A 65 6.25 17.92 -13.10
CA LYS A 65 7.27 18.77 -12.47
C LYS A 65 7.93 19.70 -13.47
N SER A 66 7.81 21.01 -13.23
CA SER A 66 8.42 22.04 -14.04
C SER A 66 9.92 22.11 -13.80
N ARG A 67 10.68 22.47 -14.85
CA ARG A 67 12.14 22.64 -14.73
C ARG A 67 12.48 23.73 -13.73
N ASN A 68 13.19 23.40 -12.67
CA ASN A 68 13.61 24.31 -11.62
C ASN A 68 14.95 24.99 -11.91
N LYS A 69 15.39 25.90 -11.04
CA LYS A 69 16.66 26.65 -11.16
C LYS A 69 17.91 25.74 -11.13
N LYS A 70 17.79 24.51 -10.60
CA LYS A 70 18.88 23.51 -10.58
C LYS A 70 18.94 22.67 -11.88
N GLY A 71 18.04 22.95 -12.84
CA GLY A 71 17.94 22.22 -14.10
C GLY A 71 17.18 20.90 -14.01
N LYS A 72 16.64 20.54 -12.83
CA LYS A 72 15.80 19.35 -12.61
C LYS A 72 14.34 19.66 -12.96
N GLY A 73 13.58 18.62 -13.34
CA GLY A 73 12.20 18.71 -13.81
C GLY A 73 12.10 18.71 -15.33
N MET A 74 10.87 18.74 -15.84
CA MET A 74 10.54 18.56 -17.25
C MET A 74 10.32 19.90 -17.97
N GLN A 75 10.58 19.92 -19.27
CA GLN A 75 10.29 21.02 -20.17
C GLN A 75 9.45 20.51 -21.33
N VAL A 76 8.21 20.96 -21.40
CA VAL A 76 7.30 20.62 -22.51
C VAL A 76 7.71 21.41 -23.76
N SER A 77 7.81 20.73 -24.88
CA SER A 77 8.15 21.31 -26.19
C SER A 77 6.95 21.43 -27.12
N SER A 78 6.00 20.51 -27.05
CA SER A 78 4.77 20.55 -27.84
C SER A 78 3.66 19.78 -27.17
N LEU A 79 2.42 20.19 -27.42
CA LEU A 79 1.22 19.50 -26.98
C LEU A 79 0.15 19.66 -28.06
N ILE A 80 -0.58 18.59 -28.34
CA ILE A 80 -1.69 18.53 -29.30
C ILE A 80 -2.82 17.76 -28.63
N VAL A 81 -4.05 18.26 -28.73
CA VAL A 81 -5.27 17.49 -28.44
C VAL A 81 -5.93 17.14 -29.76
N SER A 82 -6.06 15.83 -30.03
CA SER A 82 -6.53 15.33 -31.32
C SER A 82 -7.92 15.86 -31.68
N GLY A 83 -8.01 16.50 -32.86
CA GLY A 83 -9.28 17.07 -33.36
C GLY A 83 -9.69 18.40 -32.76
N TYR A 84 -8.88 19.02 -31.87
CA TYR A 84 -9.25 20.26 -31.19
C TYR A 84 -8.13 21.30 -31.25
N ALA A 85 -8.51 22.57 -31.50
CA ALA A 85 -7.64 23.70 -31.28
C ALA A 85 -7.36 23.82 -29.77
N SER A 86 -6.09 23.79 -29.39
CA SER A 86 -5.68 23.77 -27.99
C SER A 86 -4.42 24.59 -27.74
N SER A 87 -4.28 25.07 -26.52
CA SER A 87 -3.08 25.74 -26.03
C SER A 87 -2.67 25.16 -24.68
N PHE A 88 -1.41 25.35 -24.28
CA PHE A 88 -0.93 24.87 -23.00
C PHE A 88 -0.01 25.86 -22.29
N ILE A 89 0.05 25.73 -20.96
CA ILE A 89 1.01 26.41 -20.09
C ILE A 89 1.59 25.37 -19.13
N HIS A 90 2.91 25.25 -19.06
CA HIS A 90 3.60 24.40 -18.10
C HIS A 90 4.34 25.25 -17.07
N LYS A 91 3.80 25.30 -15.84
CA LYS A 91 4.35 26.10 -14.73
C LYS A 91 3.88 25.55 -13.37
N ASN A 92 4.65 25.84 -12.32
CA ASN A 92 4.29 25.46 -10.94
C ASN A 92 3.93 23.98 -10.82
N ASP A 93 4.73 23.10 -11.44
CA ASP A 93 4.55 21.65 -11.43
C ASP A 93 3.21 21.16 -12.01
N SER A 94 2.61 21.97 -12.88
CA SER A 94 1.33 21.66 -13.51
C SER A 94 1.34 22.01 -15.00
N LEU A 95 0.77 21.11 -15.78
CA LEU A 95 0.52 21.26 -17.21
C LEU A 95 -0.97 21.62 -17.40
N TYR A 96 -1.23 22.89 -17.70
CA TYR A 96 -2.57 23.42 -17.97
C TYR A 96 -2.83 23.30 -19.46
N VAL A 97 -3.96 22.68 -19.83
CA VAL A 97 -4.40 22.52 -21.22
C VAL A 97 -5.76 23.19 -21.38
N THR A 98 -5.86 24.08 -22.36
CA THR A 98 -7.11 24.76 -22.72
C THR A 98 -7.55 24.27 -24.09
N ILE A 99 -8.81 23.86 -24.21
CA ILE A 99 -9.46 23.42 -25.46
C ILE A 99 -10.50 24.47 -25.82
N GLU A 100 -10.42 25.04 -27.04
CA GLU A 100 -11.29 26.14 -27.45
C GLU A 100 -12.75 25.71 -27.65
N GLN A 101 -12.97 24.50 -28.18
CA GLN A 101 -14.30 23.94 -28.39
C GLN A 101 -14.36 22.54 -27.79
N PRO A 102 -14.89 22.39 -26.56
CA PRO A 102 -14.94 21.10 -25.87
C PRO A 102 -15.78 20.06 -26.59
N SER A 103 -15.36 18.79 -26.52
CA SER A 103 -16.10 17.64 -27.02
C SER A 103 -17.45 17.49 -26.32
N LYS A 104 -18.49 17.09 -27.07
CA LYS A 104 -19.80 16.72 -26.51
C LYS A 104 -19.72 15.43 -25.68
N ASP A 105 -18.82 14.53 -26.05
CA ASP A 105 -18.62 13.24 -25.36
C ASP A 105 -17.64 13.34 -24.20
N HIS A 106 -17.07 14.54 -23.99
CA HIS A 106 -16.11 14.81 -22.91
C HIS A 106 -14.87 13.89 -22.89
N TYR A 107 -14.56 13.22 -24.01
CA TYR A 107 -13.41 12.33 -24.16
C TYR A 107 -12.37 12.96 -25.08
N TYR A 108 -11.09 12.83 -24.70
CA TYR A 108 -9.97 13.49 -25.37
C TYR A 108 -8.76 12.57 -25.48
N GLU A 109 -8.01 12.75 -26.57
CA GLU A 109 -6.70 12.17 -26.81
C GLU A 109 -5.66 13.32 -26.84
N LEU A 110 -4.73 13.31 -25.91
CA LEU A 110 -3.68 14.31 -25.79
C LEU A 110 -2.33 13.66 -26.11
N SER A 111 -1.52 14.33 -26.93
CA SER A 111 -0.12 13.96 -27.19
C SER A 111 0.79 15.08 -26.72
N VAL A 112 1.75 14.78 -25.84
CA VAL A 112 2.68 15.75 -25.29
C VAL A 112 4.13 15.26 -25.41
N ASN A 113 5.02 16.16 -25.88
CA ASN A 113 6.45 15.94 -25.95
C ASN A 113 7.17 16.77 -24.89
N PHE A 114 8.03 16.15 -24.12
CA PHE A 114 8.86 16.84 -23.15
C PHE A 114 10.18 16.13 -22.91
N LYS A 115 11.11 16.84 -22.29
CA LYS A 115 12.42 16.31 -21.88
C LYS A 115 12.85 16.97 -20.59
N GLY A 116 13.71 16.29 -19.86
CA GLY A 116 14.30 16.88 -18.65
C GLY A 116 15.08 15.86 -17.85
N VAL A 117 15.56 16.30 -16.70
CA VAL A 117 16.21 15.44 -15.72
C VAL A 117 15.25 15.27 -14.57
N PRO A 118 14.72 14.07 -14.29
CA PRO A 118 13.82 13.85 -13.16
C PRO A 118 14.42 14.37 -11.85
N GLU A 119 13.63 15.09 -11.05
CA GLU A 119 14.07 15.49 -9.72
C GLU A 119 13.93 14.33 -8.73
N ASP A 120 12.90 13.52 -8.92
CA ASP A 120 12.53 12.33 -8.16
C ASP A 120 11.71 11.36 -9.04
N GLY A 121 11.03 10.34 -8.49
CA GLY A 121 10.08 9.46 -9.17
C GLY A 121 10.69 8.48 -10.18
N LEU A 122 11.68 8.89 -10.96
CA LEU A 122 12.56 8.01 -11.72
C LEU A 122 13.99 8.23 -11.21
N VAL A 123 14.45 7.31 -10.38
CA VAL A 123 15.77 7.38 -9.73
C VAL A 123 16.83 6.96 -10.74
N ILE A 124 17.66 7.91 -11.17
CA ILE A 124 18.81 7.67 -12.06
C ILE A 124 20.07 7.65 -11.21
N GLY A 125 20.76 6.51 -11.16
CA GLY A 125 21.88 6.34 -10.25
C GLY A 125 22.81 5.19 -10.67
N LYS A 126 23.47 4.62 -9.68
CA LYS A 126 24.29 3.42 -9.82
C LYS A 126 23.89 2.40 -8.78
N ASN A 127 23.90 1.12 -9.16
CA ASN A 127 23.76 0.03 -8.20
C ASN A 127 25.02 -0.13 -7.34
N LYS A 128 24.98 -1.02 -6.36
CA LYS A 128 26.10 -1.30 -5.44
C LYS A 128 27.38 -1.80 -6.12
N PHE A 129 27.29 -2.22 -7.37
CA PHE A 129 28.43 -2.65 -8.19
C PHE A 129 28.96 -1.54 -9.10
N GLY A 130 28.35 -0.34 -9.07
CA GLY A 130 28.77 0.82 -9.85
C GLY A 130 28.15 0.92 -11.24
N ALA A 131 27.32 -0.04 -11.68
CA ALA A 131 26.61 0.01 -12.94
C ALA A 131 25.44 1.00 -12.90
N ARG A 132 25.22 1.71 -14.01
CA ARG A 132 24.15 2.72 -14.13
C ARG A 132 22.77 2.07 -14.17
N THR A 133 21.82 2.70 -13.48
CA THR A 133 20.44 2.23 -13.34
C THR A 133 19.43 3.36 -13.46
N PHE A 134 18.18 2.99 -13.84
CA PHE A 134 17.03 3.89 -13.88
C PHE A 134 15.85 3.10 -13.30
N PHE A 135 15.37 3.46 -12.11
CA PHE A 135 14.26 2.78 -11.47
C PHE A 135 13.14 3.75 -11.10
N GLY A 136 11.93 3.45 -11.55
CA GLY A 136 10.73 4.14 -11.12
C GLY A 136 10.50 3.93 -9.62
N ASP A 137 10.16 5.01 -8.93
CA ASP A 137 9.86 5.03 -7.50
C ASP A 137 8.79 6.12 -7.28
N ASN A 138 7.56 5.80 -7.68
CA ASN A 138 6.45 6.77 -7.76
C ASN A 138 5.72 6.98 -6.43
N TRP A 139 5.83 6.05 -5.50
CA TRP A 139 5.16 6.16 -4.22
C TRP A 139 5.72 7.33 -3.38
N PRO A 140 4.90 8.23 -2.78
CA PRO A 140 3.45 8.26 -2.80
C PRO A 140 2.86 8.94 -4.05
N ASN A 141 3.35 10.09 -4.48
CA ASN A 141 2.85 10.90 -5.58
C ASN A 141 4.01 11.52 -6.38
N ARG A 142 4.97 10.69 -6.77
CA ARG A 142 6.20 11.12 -7.46
C ARG A 142 6.22 10.80 -8.96
N ALA A 143 5.15 10.18 -9.48
CA ALA A 143 4.98 9.89 -10.90
C ALA A 143 5.12 11.16 -11.76
N GLN A 144 4.58 12.26 -11.29
CA GLN A 144 4.64 13.58 -11.91
C GLN A 144 6.06 14.12 -12.17
N ASN A 145 7.10 13.48 -11.62
CA ASN A 145 8.48 13.90 -11.86
C ASN A 145 9.01 13.45 -13.23
N TRP A 146 8.37 12.47 -13.90
CA TRP A 146 8.89 11.93 -15.14
C TRP A 146 7.85 11.65 -16.23
N PHE A 147 6.54 11.65 -15.90
CA PHE A 147 5.45 11.66 -16.88
C PHE A 147 4.28 12.53 -16.41
N ALA A 148 3.49 13.03 -17.36
CA ALA A 148 2.34 13.89 -17.09
C ALA A 148 1.16 13.03 -16.63
N CYS A 149 0.58 13.29 -15.46
CA CYS A 149 -0.44 12.42 -14.91
C CYS A 149 -1.47 13.16 -14.05
N ASN A 150 -2.57 12.50 -13.78
CA ASN A 150 -3.40 12.80 -12.61
C ASN A 150 -2.88 11.95 -11.45
N ASP A 151 -1.98 12.54 -10.63
CA ASP A 151 -1.24 11.82 -9.60
C ASP A 151 -2.06 11.62 -8.33
N HIS A 152 -3.19 10.92 -8.45
CA HIS A 152 -4.14 10.64 -7.37
C HIS A 152 -4.53 9.16 -7.33
N LEU A 153 -4.64 8.59 -6.13
CA LEU A 153 -4.93 7.16 -5.90
C LEU A 153 -6.23 6.68 -6.55
N SER A 154 -7.24 7.55 -6.59
CA SER A 154 -8.55 7.19 -7.13
C SER A 154 -8.64 7.22 -8.66
N ASP A 155 -7.57 7.66 -9.34
CA ASP A 155 -7.53 7.69 -10.80
C ASP A 155 -6.69 6.52 -11.32
N LYS A 156 -7.36 5.40 -11.57
CA LYS A 156 -6.75 4.19 -12.12
C LYS A 156 -6.90 4.15 -13.62
N SER A 157 -5.82 3.77 -14.29
CA SER A 157 -5.78 3.69 -15.75
C SER A 157 -4.94 2.51 -16.23
N SER A 158 -5.17 2.08 -17.45
CA SER A 158 -4.28 1.17 -18.18
C SER A 158 -3.01 1.90 -18.60
N ILE A 159 -1.93 1.14 -18.87
CA ILE A 159 -0.62 1.70 -19.19
C ILE A 159 0.07 0.94 -20.32
N GLU A 160 0.72 1.66 -21.23
CA GLU A 160 1.59 1.13 -22.28
C GLU A 160 2.93 1.86 -22.24
N TYR A 161 4.03 1.09 -22.27
CA TYR A 161 5.39 1.62 -22.32
C TYR A 161 6.10 1.21 -23.58
N ILE A 162 6.73 2.17 -24.27
CA ILE A 162 7.70 1.94 -25.33
C ILE A 162 9.03 2.53 -24.84
N VAL A 163 9.95 1.67 -24.41
CA VAL A 163 11.20 2.11 -23.77
C VAL A 163 12.39 1.91 -24.71
N ASN A 164 13.02 3.00 -25.10
CA ASN A 164 14.23 3.03 -25.91
C ASN A 164 15.46 3.16 -25.01
N ALA A 165 16.29 2.13 -24.92
CA ALA A 165 17.47 2.08 -24.07
C ALA A 165 18.69 1.54 -24.80
N PRO A 166 19.94 1.89 -24.42
CA PRO A 166 21.15 1.26 -24.90
C PRO A 166 21.12 -0.27 -24.81
N GLN A 167 21.72 -0.98 -25.77
CA GLN A 167 21.58 -2.45 -25.95
C GLN A 167 21.98 -3.28 -24.74
N LYS A 168 22.85 -2.78 -23.87
CA LYS A 168 23.32 -3.50 -22.67
C LYS A 168 22.22 -3.67 -21.63
N TYR A 169 21.19 -2.79 -21.62
CA TYR A 169 20.15 -2.82 -20.64
C TYR A 169 19.05 -3.84 -20.95
N THR A 170 18.51 -4.37 -19.88
CA THR A 170 17.20 -5.03 -19.81
C THR A 170 16.20 -4.02 -19.24
N VAL A 171 14.99 -4.01 -19.78
CA VAL A 171 13.88 -3.19 -19.29
C VAL A 171 12.85 -4.10 -18.67
N VAL A 172 12.32 -3.70 -17.52
CA VAL A 172 11.15 -4.29 -16.85
C VAL A 172 10.12 -3.18 -16.63
N ALA A 173 8.83 -3.49 -16.73
CA ALA A 173 7.74 -2.51 -16.52
C ALA A 173 6.45 -3.23 -16.13
N ASN A 174 5.42 -2.48 -15.74
CA ASN A 174 4.07 -3.04 -15.56
C ASN A 174 3.55 -3.66 -16.86
N GLY A 175 2.66 -4.64 -16.74
CA GLY A 175 2.03 -5.33 -17.86
C GLY A 175 2.89 -6.39 -18.53
N GLY A 176 2.34 -7.03 -19.57
CA GLY A 176 3.01 -8.06 -20.37
C GLY A 176 4.03 -7.47 -21.34
N LEU A 177 5.15 -8.17 -21.55
CA LEU A 177 6.10 -7.84 -22.62
C LEU A 177 5.52 -8.24 -23.98
N ILE A 178 5.25 -7.26 -24.83
CA ILE A 178 4.68 -7.44 -26.17
C ILE A 178 5.79 -7.73 -27.19
N SER A 179 6.87 -6.93 -27.19
CA SER A 179 7.98 -7.10 -28.13
C SER A 179 9.28 -6.49 -27.65
N VAL A 180 10.39 -7.00 -28.18
CA VAL A 180 11.73 -6.40 -28.06
C VAL A 180 12.31 -6.27 -29.45
N GLN A 181 12.62 -5.05 -29.86
CA GLN A 181 13.24 -4.76 -31.14
C GLN A 181 14.67 -4.23 -30.95
N LYS A 182 15.60 -4.66 -31.80
CA LYS A 182 16.99 -4.19 -31.78
C LYS A 182 17.26 -3.40 -33.06
N LYS A 183 17.69 -2.15 -32.92
CA LYS A 183 18.09 -1.32 -34.05
C LYS A 183 19.39 -0.58 -33.72
N LYS A 184 20.46 -0.88 -34.44
CA LYS A 184 21.81 -0.32 -34.18
C LYS A 184 22.22 -0.55 -32.70
N LYS A 185 22.43 0.52 -31.92
CA LYS A 185 22.90 0.49 -30.54
C LYS A 185 21.75 0.58 -29.50
N ILE A 186 20.50 0.56 -29.95
CA ILE A 186 19.29 0.72 -29.11
C ILE A 186 18.47 -0.57 -29.13
N LYS A 187 17.90 -0.94 -27.98
CA LYS A 187 16.77 -1.86 -27.85
C LYS A 187 15.54 -1.05 -27.55
N THR A 188 14.44 -1.40 -28.18
CA THR A 188 13.10 -0.87 -27.87
C THR A 188 12.29 -2.00 -27.27
N PHE A 189 11.80 -1.78 -26.06
CA PHE A 189 10.94 -2.71 -25.34
C PHE A 189 9.51 -2.16 -25.34
N HIS A 190 8.55 -3.01 -25.61
CA HIS A 190 7.13 -2.67 -25.59
C HIS A 190 6.41 -3.50 -24.54
N TYR A 191 5.89 -2.84 -23.51
CA TYR A 191 5.07 -3.43 -22.46
C TYR A 191 3.66 -2.82 -22.48
N ALA A 192 2.64 -3.60 -22.15
CA ALA A 192 1.28 -3.09 -22.00
C ALA A 192 0.51 -3.87 -20.94
N SER A 193 -0.31 -3.13 -20.18
CA SER A 193 -1.33 -3.65 -19.27
C SER A 193 -2.67 -3.02 -19.57
N THR A 194 -3.71 -3.84 -19.62
CA THR A 194 -5.12 -3.39 -19.70
C THR A 194 -5.74 -3.30 -18.29
N VAL A 195 -5.06 -3.80 -17.27
CA VAL A 195 -5.49 -3.74 -15.88
C VAL A 195 -5.32 -2.33 -15.35
N PRO A 196 -6.37 -1.67 -14.87
CA PRO A 196 -6.25 -0.31 -14.35
C PRO A 196 -5.55 -0.28 -12.99
N ILE A 197 -4.48 0.53 -12.90
CA ILE A 197 -3.66 0.72 -11.71
C ILE A 197 -3.47 2.21 -11.40
N PRO A 198 -3.24 2.60 -10.14
CA PRO A 198 -2.92 3.99 -9.79
C PRO A 198 -1.48 4.33 -10.17
N THR A 199 -1.21 5.62 -10.41
CA THR A 199 0.12 6.13 -10.80
C THR A 199 1.23 5.79 -9.81
N LYS A 200 0.91 5.63 -8.52
CA LYS A 200 1.88 5.29 -7.46
C LYS A 200 2.64 3.97 -7.73
N VAL A 201 2.04 3.04 -8.49
CA VAL A 201 2.61 1.72 -8.80
C VAL A 201 2.89 1.51 -10.29
N MET A 202 2.85 2.58 -11.10
CA MET A 202 3.26 2.60 -12.51
C MET A 202 4.76 2.86 -12.61
N VAL A 203 5.53 1.88 -13.07
CA VAL A 203 7.00 1.98 -13.06
C VAL A 203 7.67 1.36 -14.28
N VAL A 204 8.91 1.79 -14.48
CA VAL A 204 9.90 1.13 -15.35
C VAL A 204 11.18 0.91 -14.55
N GLY A 205 11.87 -0.21 -14.81
CA GLY A 205 13.22 -0.48 -14.33
C GLY A 205 14.13 -0.73 -15.53
N ILE A 206 15.28 -0.06 -15.57
CA ILE A 206 16.23 -0.16 -16.67
C ILE A 206 17.63 -0.33 -16.06
N ALA A 207 18.22 -1.50 -16.22
CA ALA A 207 19.55 -1.83 -15.71
C ALA A 207 20.15 -3.01 -16.49
N GLU A 208 21.41 -3.32 -16.26
CA GLU A 208 22.00 -4.58 -16.69
C GLU A 208 21.48 -5.67 -15.75
N LEU A 209 20.50 -6.45 -16.21
CA LEU A 209 19.81 -7.48 -15.43
C LEU A 209 19.79 -8.80 -16.18
N ASN A 210 20.08 -9.88 -15.45
CA ASN A 210 19.79 -11.24 -15.86
C ASN A 210 18.33 -11.57 -15.50
N GLN A 211 17.70 -12.40 -16.35
CA GLN A 211 16.33 -12.85 -16.15
C GLN A 211 16.30 -14.35 -15.92
N SER A 212 15.55 -14.79 -14.93
CA SER A 212 15.20 -16.19 -14.69
C SER A 212 13.70 -16.37 -14.51
N VAL A 213 13.18 -17.56 -14.84
CA VAL A 213 11.79 -17.94 -14.55
C VAL A 213 11.79 -18.73 -13.25
N SER A 214 11.13 -18.20 -12.23
CA SER A 214 11.03 -18.83 -10.91
C SER A 214 9.88 -19.85 -10.83
N GLY A 215 8.84 -19.70 -11.67
CA GLY A 215 7.70 -20.61 -11.72
C GLY A 215 6.51 -20.09 -12.51
N THR A 216 5.42 -20.86 -12.51
CA THR A 216 4.13 -20.46 -13.08
C THR A 216 3.02 -20.90 -12.15
N ILE A 217 2.17 -19.99 -11.71
CA ILE A 217 1.06 -20.22 -10.78
C ILE A 217 -0.25 -19.76 -11.44
N ASN A 218 -1.18 -20.69 -11.61
CA ASN A 218 -2.50 -20.42 -12.21
C ASN A 218 -2.42 -19.66 -13.55
N GLY A 219 -1.40 -19.94 -14.39
CA GLY A 219 -1.14 -19.26 -15.65
C GLY A 219 -0.29 -17.99 -15.54
N THR A 220 -0.06 -17.47 -14.34
CA THR A 220 0.81 -16.31 -14.08
C THR A 220 2.26 -16.74 -14.03
N THR A 221 3.10 -16.21 -14.94
CA THR A 221 4.54 -16.44 -14.92
C THR A 221 5.20 -15.55 -13.87
N VAL A 222 5.99 -16.18 -12.98
CA VAL A 222 6.81 -15.51 -11.96
C VAL A 222 8.26 -15.48 -12.43
N LYS A 223 8.84 -14.28 -12.52
CA LYS A 223 10.22 -14.08 -12.95
C LYS A 223 11.02 -13.32 -11.91
N SER A 224 12.33 -13.54 -11.97
CA SER A 224 13.32 -12.76 -11.21
C SER A 224 14.24 -12.02 -12.18
N PHE A 225 14.52 -10.77 -11.87
CA PHE A 225 15.48 -9.92 -12.59
C PHE A 225 16.52 -9.44 -11.59
N THR A 226 17.76 -9.85 -11.76
CA THR A 226 18.83 -9.68 -10.79
C THR A 226 20.08 -9.12 -11.44
N TYR A 227 20.89 -8.40 -10.68
CA TYR A 227 22.20 -7.97 -11.18
C TYR A 227 23.10 -9.18 -11.43
N PRO A 228 23.89 -9.20 -12.53
CA PRO A 228 24.76 -10.32 -12.85
C PRO A 228 25.68 -10.74 -11.70
N GLU A 229 26.19 -9.75 -10.94
CA GLU A 229 27.16 -9.97 -9.86
C GLU A 229 26.56 -10.61 -8.60
N SER A 230 25.24 -10.52 -8.40
CA SER A 230 24.53 -11.08 -7.24
C SER A 230 23.38 -12.01 -7.62
N GLU A 231 23.39 -12.52 -8.84
CA GLU A 231 22.31 -13.34 -9.40
C GLU A 231 21.98 -14.56 -8.54
N LYS A 232 23.01 -15.26 -8.08
CA LYS A 232 22.85 -16.50 -7.29
C LYS A 232 22.16 -16.24 -5.95
N GLU A 233 22.61 -15.25 -5.21
CA GLU A 233 22.10 -14.86 -3.91
C GLU A 233 20.67 -14.34 -4.01
N ALA A 234 20.44 -13.41 -4.93
CA ALA A 234 19.12 -12.82 -5.14
C ALA A 234 18.09 -13.85 -5.64
N ASN A 235 18.45 -14.72 -6.61
CA ASN A 235 17.56 -15.79 -7.06
C ASN A 235 17.24 -16.80 -5.97
N LYS A 236 18.15 -17.05 -5.02
CA LYS A 236 17.87 -17.92 -3.87
C LYS A 236 16.74 -17.34 -3.01
N ASP A 237 16.79 -16.06 -2.68
CA ASP A 237 15.73 -15.39 -1.91
C ASP A 237 14.42 -15.31 -2.71
N LEU A 238 14.50 -14.92 -3.98
CA LEU A 238 13.31 -14.78 -4.85
C LEU A 238 12.66 -16.11 -5.25
N SER A 239 13.32 -17.25 -5.01
CA SER A 239 12.79 -18.58 -5.34
C SER A 239 11.50 -18.94 -4.59
N MET A 240 11.20 -18.25 -3.47
CA MET A 240 9.97 -18.46 -2.70
C MET A 240 8.75 -17.70 -3.26
N ALA A 241 8.94 -16.72 -4.14
CA ALA A 241 7.85 -15.91 -4.68
C ALA A 241 6.69 -16.70 -5.33
N PRO A 242 6.92 -17.79 -6.09
CA PRO A 242 5.82 -18.60 -6.62
C PRO A 242 4.94 -19.22 -5.54
N SER A 243 5.51 -19.75 -4.45
CA SER A 243 4.74 -20.37 -3.36
C SER A 243 3.94 -19.34 -2.58
N ILE A 244 4.47 -18.14 -2.41
CA ILE A 244 3.77 -17.01 -1.77
C ILE A 244 2.60 -16.54 -2.64
N LEU A 245 2.81 -16.41 -3.96
CA LEU A 245 1.76 -16.08 -4.91
C LEU A 245 0.62 -17.11 -4.89
N ASP A 246 0.96 -18.40 -4.86
CA ASP A 246 -0.02 -19.52 -4.77
C ASP A 246 -0.82 -19.43 -3.47
N PHE A 247 -0.13 -19.20 -2.35
CA PHE A 247 -0.77 -19.05 -1.05
C PHE A 247 -1.80 -17.92 -1.05
N PHE A 248 -1.44 -16.71 -1.45
CA PHE A 248 -2.38 -15.58 -1.47
C PHE A 248 -3.49 -15.75 -2.52
N SER A 249 -3.20 -16.37 -3.66
CA SER A 249 -4.22 -16.69 -4.66
C SER A 249 -5.30 -17.63 -4.11
N LYS A 250 -4.92 -18.58 -3.25
CA LYS A 250 -5.86 -19.50 -2.57
C LYS A 250 -6.56 -18.85 -1.39
N TYR A 251 -5.84 -18.05 -0.62
CA TYR A 251 -6.37 -17.43 0.59
C TYR A 251 -7.34 -16.28 0.27
N ILE A 252 -6.99 -15.40 -0.67
CA ILE A 252 -7.75 -14.18 -0.97
C ILE A 252 -8.66 -14.39 -2.21
N GLY A 253 -8.06 -14.77 -3.34
CA GLY A 253 -8.74 -14.90 -4.62
C GLY A 253 -7.78 -14.75 -5.80
N PRO A 254 -8.28 -14.73 -7.04
CA PRO A 254 -7.45 -14.67 -8.23
C PRO A 254 -6.49 -13.47 -8.25
N TYR A 255 -5.27 -13.71 -8.70
CA TYR A 255 -4.28 -12.66 -8.97
C TYR A 255 -4.73 -11.82 -10.19
N ALA A 256 -4.64 -10.50 -10.10
CA ALA A 256 -5.25 -9.60 -11.08
C ALA A 256 -4.34 -9.22 -12.26
N PHE A 257 -3.03 -9.44 -12.17
CA PHE A 257 -2.06 -8.91 -13.16
C PHE A 257 -1.53 -10.00 -14.09
N GLU A 258 -0.98 -9.60 -15.23
CA GLU A 258 -0.55 -10.49 -16.31
C GLU A 258 0.67 -11.36 -15.96
N LYS A 259 1.48 -10.89 -15.00
CA LYS A 259 2.73 -11.51 -14.58
C LYS A 259 3.09 -11.08 -13.16
N LEU A 260 4.09 -11.74 -12.56
CA LEU A 260 4.77 -11.26 -11.36
C LEU A 260 6.28 -11.24 -11.60
N ASP A 261 6.84 -10.06 -11.83
CA ASP A 261 8.27 -9.85 -11.90
C ASP A 261 8.80 -9.38 -10.55
N ASN A 262 9.86 -10.02 -10.05
CA ASN A 262 10.60 -9.65 -8.85
C ASN A 262 11.96 -9.09 -9.28
N VAL A 263 12.25 -7.84 -8.94
CA VAL A 263 13.37 -7.09 -9.52
C VAL A 263 14.28 -6.57 -8.42
N GLN A 264 15.54 -6.94 -8.47
CA GLN A 264 16.59 -6.31 -7.66
C GLN A 264 16.82 -4.89 -8.17
N SER A 265 16.77 -3.89 -7.29
CA SER A 265 16.73 -2.49 -7.66
C SER A 265 17.45 -1.59 -6.66
N THR A 266 17.51 -0.31 -6.97
CA THR A 266 18.01 0.76 -6.09
C THR A 266 16.87 1.52 -5.43
N THR A 267 15.73 0.87 -5.15
CA THR A 267 14.61 1.50 -4.42
C THR A 267 15.07 1.96 -3.04
N ARG A 268 14.43 2.99 -2.49
CA ARG A 268 14.74 3.57 -1.17
C ARG A 268 14.15 2.75 -0.01
N PHE A 269 13.17 1.93 -0.32
CA PHE A 269 12.45 1.08 0.62
C PHE A 269 13.01 -0.33 0.55
N GLY A 270 12.77 -1.16 1.55
CA GLY A 270 13.17 -2.56 1.50
C GLY A 270 12.54 -3.29 0.30
N GLY A 271 11.27 -3.01 0.05
CA GLY A 271 10.50 -3.40 -1.13
C GLY A 271 9.65 -2.24 -1.62
N MET A 272 9.13 -2.38 -2.83
CA MET A 272 8.15 -1.49 -3.44
C MET A 272 7.20 -2.32 -4.31
N GLU A 273 5.95 -2.31 -3.94
CA GLU A 273 4.88 -3.19 -4.41
C GLU A 273 4.43 -2.98 -5.84
N ASN A 274 5.16 -2.31 -6.70
CA ASN A 274 4.71 -1.95 -8.06
C ASN A 274 3.93 -3.05 -8.76
N ALA A 275 2.81 -2.71 -9.38
CA ALA A 275 1.82 -3.66 -9.87
C ALA A 275 2.40 -4.65 -10.90
N GLY A 276 2.42 -5.94 -10.57
CA GLY A 276 2.99 -7.01 -11.39
C GLY A 276 4.51 -6.92 -11.61
N CYS A 277 5.22 -5.98 -10.93
CA CYS A 277 6.64 -5.69 -11.15
C CYS A 277 7.29 -5.15 -9.86
N ILE A 278 7.43 -5.99 -8.84
CA ILE A 278 7.90 -5.62 -7.50
C ILE A 278 9.39 -5.31 -7.53
N PHE A 279 9.79 -4.18 -6.93
CA PHE A 279 11.19 -3.78 -6.79
C PHE A 279 11.65 -4.01 -5.35
N TYR A 280 12.80 -4.68 -5.18
CA TYR A 280 13.43 -4.92 -3.89
C TYR A 280 14.76 -4.17 -3.80
N ASP A 281 15.07 -3.62 -2.64
CA ASP A 281 16.39 -3.06 -2.38
C ASP A 281 17.49 -4.10 -2.61
N GLU A 282 18.55 -3.69 -3.29
CA GLU A 282 19.64 -4.56 -3.69
C GLU A 282 20.38 -5.22 -2.52
N ASN A 283 20.26 -4.67 -1.29
CA ASN A 283 20.87 -5.23 -0.09
C ASN A 283 19.91 -6.17 0.67
N ALA A 284 18.61 -6.13 0.38
CA ALA A 284 17.64 -7.03 0.99
C ALA A 284 17.73 -8.46 0.42
N LEU A 285 18.27 -8.62 -0.79
CA LEU A 285 18.40 -9.90 -1.47
C LEU A 285 19.85 -10.42 -1.38
N ASP A 286 20.24 -10.91 -0.22
CA ASP A 286 21.60 -11.33 0.12
C ASP A 286 21.82 -12.86 0.12
N GLY A 287 20.78 -13.63 -0.18
CA GLY A 287 20.80 -15.08 -0.20
C GLY A 287 20.69 -15.75 1.18
N SER A 288 20.44 -14.96 2.24
CA SER A 288 20.29 -15.49 3.61
C SER A 288 18.94 -16.19 3.85
N GLY A 289 17.91 -15.87 3.06
CA GLY A 289 16.52 -16.28 3.27
C GLY A 289 15.75 -15.35 4.20
N ASN A 290 16.36 -14.28 4.71
CA ASN A 290 15.69 -13.33 5.61
C ASN A 290 14.71 -12.41 4.88
N ALA A 291 14.74 -12.39 3.54
CA ALA A 291 13.84 -11.59 2.72
C ALA A 291 12.42 -12.17 2.61
N GLU A 292 12.14 -13.36 3.15
CA GLU A 292 10.85 -14.07 3.01
C GLU A 292 9.66 -13.20 3.44
N ASP A 293 9.73 -12.61 4.62
CA ASP A 293 8.64 -11.80 5.16
C ASP A 293 8.43 -10.51 4.33
N LEU A 294 9.52 -9.91 3.81
CA LEU A 294 9.48 -8.79 2.89
C LEU A 294 8.82 -9.18 1.56
N ILE A 295 9.25 -10.29 0.95
CA ILE A 295 8.68 -10.79 -0.31
C ILE A 295 7.19 -11.09 -0.15
N ALA A 296 6.79 -11.67 0.99
CA ALA A 296 5.38 -11.93 1.28
C ALA A 296 4.58 -10.63 1.41
N HIS A 297 5.14 -9.59 2.05
CA HIS A 297 4.52 -8.28 2.19
C HIS A 297 4.27 -7.63 0.82
N GLU A 298 5.28 -7.56 -0.03
CA GLU A 298 5.16 -6.93 -1.35
C GLU A 298 4.22 -7.72 -2.29
N ILE A 299 4.18 -9.05 -2.18
CA ILE A 299 3.23 -9.86 -2.96
C ILE A 299 1.81 -9.68 -2.44
N ALA A 300 1.59 -9.54 -1.12
CA ALA A 300 0.25 -9.29 -0.56
C ALA A 300 -0.35 -7.97 -1.06
N HIS A 301 0.46 -6.94 -1.26
CA HIS A 301 0.04 -5.68 -1.84
C HIS A 301 -0.58 -5.81 -3.23
N GLN A 302 -0.29 -6.87 -3.97
CA GLN A 302 -0.89 -7.06 -5.29
C GLN A 302 -2.41 -7.17 -5.22
N TRP A 303 -2.96 -7.67 -4.09
CA TRP A 303 -4.40 -7.69 -3.80
C TRP A 303 -4.85 -6.39 -3.12
N PHE A 304 -4.16 -5.98 -2.03
CA PHE A 304 -4.54 -4.81 -1.23
C PHE A 304 -3.46 -3.72 -1.28
N GLY A 305 -3.79 -2.61 -1.93
CA GLY A 305 -2.89 -1.53 -2.31
C GLY A 305 -2.87 -1.32 -3.83
N ASN A 306 -2.76 -2.39 -4.62
CA ASN A 306 -2.69 -2.32 -6.08
C ASN A 306 -4.03 -2.63 -6.75
N SER A 307 -4.60 -3.80 -6.52
CA SER A 307 -5.88 -4.20 -7.13
C SER A 307 -7.05 -3.52 -6.39
N ALA A 308 -7.24 -3.78 -5.10
CA ALA A 308 -8.12 -2.99 -4.25
C ALA A 308 -7.28 -1.88 -3.59
N THR A 309 -7.40 -0.64 -4.07
CA THR A 309 -6.57 0.49 -3.63
C THR A 309 -7.36 1.37 -2.67
N GLU A 310 -6.68 1.91 -1.68
CA GLU A 310 -7.21 2.96 -0.83
C GLU A 310 -7.69 4.17 -1.66
N LYS A 311 -8.84 4.75 -1.28
CA LYS A 311 -9.47 5.86 -1.99
C LYS A 311 -8.78 7.19 -1.76
N ASP A 312 -8.17 7.33 -0.59
CA ASP A 312 -7.46 8.51 -0.11
C ASP A 312 -6.29 8.09 0.78
N TRP A 313 -5.25 8.90 0.86
CA TRP A 313 -4.04 8.60 1.64
C TRP A 313 -4.30 8.40 3.12
N SER A 314 -5.33 9.02 3.70
CA SER A 314 -5.70 8.80 5.11
C SER A 314 -6.15 7.36 5.41
N HIS A 315 -6.50 6.59 4.38
CA HIS A 315 -6.87 5.18 4.46
C HIS A 315 -5.74 4.22 4.07
N LEU A 316 -4.48 4.67 4.11
CA LEU A 316 -3.30 3.88 3.74
C LEU A 316 -3.18 2.54 4.47
N TRP A 317 -3.78 2.41 5.65
CA TRP A 317 -3.81 1.14 6.39
C TRP A 317 -4.53 0.00 5.63
N LEU A 318 -5.44 0.32 4.69
CA LEU A 318 -6.08 -0.68 3.81
C LEU A 318 -5.09 -1.31 2.82
N SER A 319 -3.97 -0.66 2.58
CA SER A 319 -2.82 -1.21 1.87
C SER A 319 -1.82 -1.84 2.85
N GLU A 320 -1.19 -1.03 3.68
CA GLU A 320 -0.07 -1.44 4.53
C GLU A 320 -0.45 -2.35 5.69
N GLY A 321 -1.59 -2.08 6.33
CA GLY A 321 -2.10 -2.90 7.42
C GLY A 321 -2.55 -4.28 6.93
N PHE A 322 -3.17 -4.35 5.75
CA PHE A 322 -3.52 -5.61 5.10
C PHE A 322 -2.28 -6.40 4.71
N ALA A 323 -1.32 -5.79 4.02
CA ALA A 323 -0.09 -6.48 3.63
C ALA A 323 0.68 -6.99 4.86
N THR A 324 0.78 -6.17 5.93
CA THR A 324 1.40 -6.58 7.20
C THR A 324 0.68 -7.78 7.82
N TYR A 325 -0.64 -7.77 7.89
CA TYR A 325 -1.39 -8.86 8.51
C TYR A 325 -1.43 -10.13 7.65
N LEU A 326 -1.54 -9.99 6.35
CA LEU A 326 -1.47 -11.13 5.42
C LEU A 326 -0.10 -11.80 5.45
N THR A 327 0.98 -11.03 5.62
CA THR A 327 2.31 -11.57 5.90
C THR A 327 2.33 -12.37 7.20
N ASN A 328 1.67 -11.87 8.26
CA ASN A 328 1.56 -12.59 9.52
C ASN A 328 0.75 -13.90 9.36
N ILE A 329 -0.33 -13.90 8.56
CA ILE A 329 -1.10 -15.12 8.23
C ILE A 329 -0.24 -16.12 7.42
N TYR A 330 0.58 -15.62 6.48
CA TYR A 330 1.54 -16.45 5.77
C TYR A 330 2.55 -17.10 6.72
N ILE A 331 3.06 -16.36 7.70
CA ILE A 331 3.92 -16.89 8.77
C ILE A 331 3.17 -17.94 9.61
N GLU A 332 1.91 -17.70 9.97
CA GLU A 332 1.09 -18.66 10.70
C GLU A 332 1.00 -20.00 9.96
N GLN A 333 0.73 -19.96 8.66
CA GLN A 333 0.60 -21.15 7.81
C GLN A 333 1.92 -21.91 7.63
N ASN A 334 3.03 -21.19 7.42
CA ASN A 334 4.31 -21.80 7.04
C ASN A 334 5.22 -22.11 8.24
N LYS A 335 5.17 -21.27 9.29
CA LYS A 335 6.05 -21.38 10.48
C LYS A 335 5.29 -21.73 11.75
N GLY A 336 3.95 -21.82 11.67
CA GLY A 336 3.06 -22.26 12.75
C GLY A 336 2.66 -21.16 13.72
N LYS A 337 1.66 -21.47 14.56
CA LYS A 337 1.03 -20.52 15.51
C LYS A 337 2.00 -19.83 16.48
N GLN A 338 3.08 -20.51 16.89
CA GLN A 338 4.04 -19.92 17.81
C GLN A 338 4.82 -18.78 17.15
N ALA A 339 5.28 -18.97 15.91
CA ALA A 339 5.96 -17.93 15.14
C ALA A 339 5.04 -16.71 14.87
N PHE A 340 3.78 -16.99 14.56
CA PHE A 340 2.75 -15.96 14.40
C PHE A 340 2.56 -15.12 15.68
N LYS A 341 2.38 -15.77 16.84
CA LYS A 341 2.26 -15.08 18.13
C LYS A 341 3.49 -14.21 18.46
N GLU A 342 4.68 -14.73 18.18
CA GLU A 342 5.91 -13.95 18.41
C GLU A 342 5.98 -12.73 17.49
N GLN A 343 5.51 -12.84 16.25
CA GLN A 343 5.42 -11.69 15.35
C GLN A 343 4.40 -10.65 15.84
N LEU A 344 3.20 -11.07 16.24
CA LEU A 344 2.19 -10.17 16.83
C LEU A 344 2.70 -9.45 18.09
N LYS A 345 3.47 -10.12 18.95
CA LYS A 345 4.13 -9.48 20.11
C LYS A 345 5.12 -8.42 19.70
N LYS A 346 5.92 -8.66 18.65
CA LYS A 346 6.85 -7.67 18.10
C LYS A 346 6.09 -6.45 17.56
N ASP A 347 5.02 -6.69 16.81
CA ASP A 347 4.17 -5.65 16.24
C ASP A 347 3.53 -4.80 17.35
N ARG A 348 2.92 -5.43 18.37
CA ARG A 348 2.37 -4.73 19.54
C ARG A 348 3.43 -3.88 20.26
N LYS A 349 4.62 -4.41 20.47
CA LYS A 349 5.73 -3.66 21.09
C LYS A 349 6.15 -2.45 20.25
N ARG A 350 6.18 -2.60 18.92
CA ARG A 350 6.51 -1.52 17.98
C ARG A 350 5.46 -0.41 18.02
N ILE A 351 4.17 -0.76 18.03
CA ILE A 351 3.06 0.19 18.15
C ILE A 351 3.16 0.97 19.47
N VAL A 352 3.24 0.26 20.60
CA VAL A 352 3.32 0.87 21.93
C VAL A 352 4.53 1.82 22.03
N SER A 353 5.68 1.42 21.49
CA SER A 353 6.88 2.28 21.47
C SER A 353 6.70 3.54 20.63
N PHE A 354 6.05 3.41 19.46
CA PHE A 354 5.79 4.53 18.57
C PHE A 354 4.79 5.52 19.18
N GLU A 355 3.68 5.05 19.71
CA GLU A 355 2.60 5.89 20.26
C GLU A 355 2.98 6.65 21.53
N LYS A 356 4.12 6.32 22.17
CA LYS A 356 4.70 7.15 23.24
C LYS A 356 5.12 8.54 22.75
N ARG A 357 5.41 8.69 21.45
CA ARG A 357 5.89 9.93 20.83
C ARG A 357 4.87 10.55 19.87
N TYR A 358 4.15 9.71 19.15
CA TYR A 358 3.23 10.11 18.07
C TYR A 358 1.88 9.45 18.28
N ARG A 359 0.95 10.17 18.88
CA ARG A 359 -0.36 9.66 19.27
C ARG A 359 -1.43 10.17 18.31
N HIS A 360 -1.55 9.50 17.18
CA HIS A 360 -2.52 9.79 16.12
C HIS A 360 -3.42 8.57 15.87
N PRO A 361 -4.63 8.76 15.32
CA PRO A 361 -5.45 7.64 14.85
C PRO A 361 -4.80 6.96 13.65
N ILE A 362 -5.29 5.78 13.27
CA ILE A 362 -4.87 5.11 12.04
C ILE A 362 -5.34 5.91 10.82
N VAL A 363 -6.64 6.26 10.78
CA VAL A 363 -7.19 7.15 9.76
C VAL A 363 -6.91 8.58 10.19
N ASP A 364 -5.74 9.06 9.80
CA ASP A 364 -5.25 10.40 10.14
C ASP A 364 -5.40 11.34 8.93
N GLN A 365 -6.16 12.41 9.09
CA GLN A 365 -6.33 13.46 8.09
C GLN A 365 -5.50 14.72 8.42
N SER A 366 -4.71 14.68 9.49
CA SER A 366 -3.90 15.81 9.97
C SER A 366 -2.45 15.78 9.52
N TYR A 367 -2.05 14.78 8.71
CA TYR A 367 -0.69 14.67 8.18
C TYR A 367 -0.31 15.90 7.35
N LYS A 368 0.96 16.31 7.46
CA LYS A 368 1.51 17.43 6.68
C LYS A 368 2.27 16.97 5.44
N ASN A 369 2.83 15.77 5.50
CA ASN A 369 3.55 15.13 4.42
C ASN A 369 3.04 13.69 4.30
N LEU A 370 2.83 13.20 3.07
CA LEU A 370 2.41 11.82 2.82
C LEU A 370 3.38 10.78 3.40
N MET A 371 4.68 11.11 3.46
CA MET A 371 5.69 10.25 4.10
C MET A 371 5.45 10.06 5.59
N ASP A 372 4.73 10.98 6.27
CA ASP A 372 4.40 10.84 7.70
C ASP A 372 3.45 9.67 7.95
N LEU A 373 2.70 9.22 6.93
CA LEU A 373 1.80 8.08 6.98
C LEU A 373 2.53 6.72 6.96
N LEU A 374 3.82 6.68 6.54
CA LEU A 374 4.65 5.48 6.64
C LEU A 374 5.13 5.27 8.08
N ASN A 375 4.23 4.85 8.94
CA ASN A 375 4.47 4.71 10.36
C ASN A 375 3.78 3.45 10.94
N PRO A 376 4.14 3.02 12.15
CA PRO A 376 3.56 1.82 12.78
C PRO A 376 2.03 1.81 12.92
N ASN A 377 1.34 2.96 12.83
CA ASN A 377 -0.13 2.98 12.85
C ASN A 377 -0.71 2.46 11.54
N SER A 378 -0.15 2.83 10.38
CA SER A 378 -0.60 2.32 9.08
C SER A 378 -0.26 0.83 8.90
N TYR A 379 0.90 0.39 9.36
CA TYR A 379 1.43 -0.98 9.22
C TYR A 379 0.96 -1.89 10.35
N GLN A 380 1.70 -1.89 11.47
CA GLN A 380 1.53 -2.85 12.56
C GLN A 380 0.20 -2.69 13.27
N LYS A 381 -0.25 -1.46 13.55
CA LYS A 381 -1.53 -1.23 14.21
C LYS A 381 -2.69 -1.55 13.28
N GLY A 382 -2.61 -1.16 12.00
CA GLY A 382 -3.57 -1.58 10.98
C GLY A 382 -3.69 -3.10 10.89
N GLY A 383 -2.55 -3.80 10.84
CA GLY A 383 -2.51 -5.27 10.86
C GLY A 383 -3.07 -5.88 12.14
N LEU A 384 -2.75 -5.29 13.30
CA LEU A 384 -3.27 -5.79 14.59
C LEU A 384 -4.78 -5.52 14.76
N VAL A 385 -5.31 -4.45 14.15
CA VAL A 385 -6.77 -4.22 14.09
C VAL A 385 -7.46 -5.33 13.31
N LEU A 386 -6.89 -5.78 12.18
CA LEU A 386 -7.42 -6.93 11.44
C LEU A 386 -7.36 -8.21 12.29
N HIS A 387 -6.30 -8.40 13.09
CA HIS A 387 -6.20 -9.55 14.00
C HIS A 387 -7.24 -9.49 15.12
N MET A 388 -7.46 -8.32 15.71
CA MET A 388 -8.52 -8.11 16.71
C MET A 388 -9.91 -8.36 16.11
N LEU A 389 -10.14 -7.91 14.87
CA LEU A 389 -11.39 -8.16 14.14
C LEU A 389 -11.61 -9.67 13.91
N ARG A 390 -10.56 -10.42 13.51
CA ARG A 390 -10.60 -11.89 13.41
C ARG A 390 -11.00 -12.54 14.74
N GLY A 391 -10.50 -12.01 15.86
CA GLY A 391 -10.87 -12.46 17.21
C GLY A 391 -12.31 -12.12 17.62
N GLU A 392 -12.88 -11.02 17.08
CA GLU A 392 -14.24 -10.55 17.38
C GLU A 392 -15.31 -11.34 16.62
N ILE A 393 -15.13 -11.51 15.29
CA ILE A 393 -16.14 -12.15 14.43
C ILE A 393 -15.87 -13.65 14.18
N GLY A 394 -14.68 -14.14 14.56
CA GLY A 394 -14.23 -15.52 14.32
C GLY A 394 -13.52 -15.72 12.98
N GLU A 395 -12.75 -16.81 12.93
CA GLU A 395 -11.86 -17.16 11.82
C GLU A 395 -12.56 -17.26 10.47
N GLU A 396 -13.67 -18.02 10.42
CA GLU A 396 -14.37 -18.32 9.18
C GLU A 396 -15.00 -17.08 8.56
N LEU A 397 -15.73 -16.28 9.36
CA LEU A 397 -16.36 -15.05 8.90
C LEU A 397 -15.32 -13.98 8.53
N PHE A 398 -14.20 -13.92 9.26
CA PHE A 398 -13.11 -13.02 8.90
C PHE A 398 -12.53 -13.35 7.53
N HIS A 399 -12.24 -14.63 7.28
CA HIS A 399 -11.71 -15.08 5.98
C HIS A 399 -12.70 -14.81 4.85
N GLU A 400 -13.99 -15.09 5.06
CA GLU A 400 -15.05 -14.79 4.11
C GLU A 400 -15.14 -13.28 3.81
N ALA A 401 -15.07 -12.44 4.84
CA ALA A 401 -15.10 -10.98 4.70
C ALA A 401 -13.90 -10.44 3.89
N ILE A 402 -12.69 -10.96 4.11
CA ILE A 402 -11.50 -10.60 3.32
C ILE A 402 -11.70 -10.92 1.83
N ARG A 403 -12.22 -12.11 1.52
CA ARG A 403 -12.50 -12.54 0.15
C ARG A 403 -13.60 -11.70 -0.50
N ALA A 404 -14.71 -11.44 0.23
CA ALA A 404 -15.81 -10.62 -0.25
C ALA A 404 -15.37 -9.17 -0.49
N TYR A 405 -14.55 -8.61 0.40
CA TYR A 405 -13.99 -7.27 0.25
C TYR A 405 -13.13 -7.18 -1.01
N TYR A 406 -12.21 -8.14 -1.23
CA TYR A 406 -11.41 -8.18 -2.45
C TYR A 406 -12.29 -8.33 -3.70
N GLN A 407 -13.22 -9.26 -3.71
CA GLN A 407 -14.12 -9.48 -4.85
C GLN A 407 -14.92 -8.23 -5.23
N LYS A 408 -15.37 -7.47 -4.24
CA LYS A 408 -16.18 -6.25 -4.42
C LYS A 408 -15.36 -5.06 -4.92
N TYR A 409 -14.11 -4.94 -4.46
CA TYR A 409 -13.26 -3.76 -4.71
C TYR A 409 -12.02 -4.04 -5.56
N GLN A 410 -11.85 -5.25 -6.11
CA GLN A 410 -10.77 -5.51 -7.06
C GLN A 410 -10.83 -4.54 -8.24
N LEU A 411 -9.65 -4.03 -8.65
CA LEU A 411 -9.47 -3.03 -9.71
C LEU A 411 -10.20 -1.70 -9.44
N SER A 412 -10.58 -1.44 -8.20
CA SER A 412 -11.31 -0.25 -7.77
C SER A 412 -10.67 0.38 -6.54
N ASN A 413 -11.35 1.36 -5.95
CA ASN A 413 -10.92 2.06 -4.75
C ASN A 413 -11.94 1.87 -3.62
N ALA A 414 -11.43 1.79 -2.38
CA ALA A 414 -12.25 1.68 -1.18
C ALA A 414 -11.70 2.54 -0.04
N ASP A 415 -12.59 2.94 0.86
CA ASP A 415 -12.22 3.55 2.14
C ASP A 415 -12.52 2.61 3.33
N SER A 416 -12.21 3.06 4.54
CA SER A 416 -12.42 2.25 5.75
C SER A 416 -13.89 1.90 5.99
N LYS A 417 -14.82 2.77 5.58
CA LYS A 417 -16.26 2.50 5.72
C LYS A 417 -16.74 1.45 4.73
N ASP A 418 -16.16 1.43 3.54
CA ASP A 418 -16.42 0.41 2.53
C ASP A 418 -16.02 -0.99 3.05
N PHE A 419 -14.86 -1.11 3.70
CA PHE A 419 -14.43 -2.36 4.34
C PHE A 419 -15.34 -2.74 5.51
N GLN A 420 -15.65 -1.80 6.41
CA GLN A 420 -16.57 -2.02 7.52
C GLN A 420 -17.91 -2.57 7.02
N ASN A 421 -18.51 -1.95 6.00
CA ASN A 421 -19.80 -2.37 5.46
C ASN A 421 -19.78 -3.83 4.96
N VAL A 422 -18.68 -4.26 4.32
CA VAL A 422 -18.52 -5.67 3.89
C VAL A 422 -18.43 -6.60 5.09
N VAL A 423 -17.65 -6.23 6.11
CA VAL A 423 -17.51 -7.05 7.32
C VAL A 423 -18.83 -7.19 8.07
N GLU A 424 -19.58 -6.10 8.21
CA GLU A 424 -20.91 -6.09 8.84
C GLU A 424 -21.93 -6.92 8.05
N GLU A 425 -21.89 -6.85 6.70
CA GLU A 425 -22.74 -7.66 5.82
C GLU A 425 -22.47 -9.16 6.00
N ILE A 426 -21.21 -9.57 6.03
CA ILE A 426 -20.79 -10.99 6.17
C ILE A 426 -21.04 -11.51 7.59
N SER A 427 -20.71 -10.72 8.61
CA SER A 427 -20.78 -11.18 10.00
C SER A 427 -22.19 -11.04 10.62
N GLY A 428 -23.07 -10.22 10.03
CA GLY A 428 -24.36 -9.86 10.61
C GLY A 428 -24.25 -9.07 11.92
N THR A 429 -23.07 -8.49 12.22
CA THR A 429 -22.77 -7.82 13.50
C THR A 429 -22.52 -6.33 13.26
N ASP A 430 -23.11 -5.46 14.08
CA ASP A 430 -22.79 -4.04 14.09
C ASP A 430 -21.41 -3.83 14.72
N LEU A 431 -20.49 -3.33 13.92
CA LEU A 431 -19.09 -3.10 14.27
C LEU A 431 -18.71 -1.60 14.24
N ASP A 432 -19.68 -0.70 14.17
CA ASP A 432 -19.39 0.76 14.15
C ASP A 432 -18.55 1.18 15.37
N TRP A 433 -18.87 0.65 16.56
CA TRP A 433 -18.09 0.89 17.76
C TRP A 433 -16.63 0.44 17.64
N PHE A 434 -16.39 -0.73 16.98
CA PHE A 434 -15.06 -1.31 16.82
C PHE A 434 -14.21 -0.45 15.88
N PHE A 435 -14.72 -0.16 14.68
CA PHE A 435 -13.99 0.64 13.69
C PHE A 435 -13.77 2.07 14.16
N LYS A 436 -14.76 2.71 14.79
CA LYS A 436 -14.62 4.03 15.40
C LYS A 436 -13.52 4.06 16.46
N GLN A 437 -13.50 3.06 17.33
CA GLN A 437 -12.52 2.97 18.40
C GLN A 437 -11.10 2.74 17.86
N TRP A 438 -10.91 1.77 16.97
CA TRP A 438 -9.58 1.32 16.59
C TRP A 438 -8.97 2.10 15.43
N LEU A 439 -9.79 2.66 14.53
CA LEU A 439 -9.29 3.43 13.38
C LEU A 439 -9.27 4.94 13.62
N HIS A 440 -10.25 5.47 14.37
CA HIS A 440 -10.46 6.92 14.48
C HIS A 440 -10.11 7.49 15.86
N THR A 441 -9.78 6.62 16.85
CA THR A 441 -9.34 7.06 18.17
C THR A 441 -7.83 6.89 18.31
N ALA A 442 -7.14 7.94 18.74
CA ALA A 442 -5.69 7.91 18.97
C ALA A 442 -5.34 7.11 20.23
N GLY A 443 -4.23 6.36 20.17
CA GLY A 443 -3.71 5.59 21.29
C GLY A 443 -4.27 4.17 21.40
N HIS A 444 -4.05 3.54 22.55
CA HIS A 444 -4.41 2.17 22.88
C HIS A 444 -4.70 2.04 24.38
N PRO A 445 -5.37 0.97 24.84
CA PRO A 445 -5.60 0.70 26.25
C PRO A 445 -4.31 0.61 27.05
N LYS A 446 -4.20 1.35 28.15
CA LYS A 446 -3.16 1.22 29.16
C LYS A 446 -3.77 0.54 30.38
N LEU A 447 -3.36 -0.69 30.63
CA LEU A 447 -3.97 -1.56 31.63
C LEU A 447 -3.06 -1.74 32.82
N LYS A 448 -3.62 -1.49 34.02
CA LYS A 448 -3.10 -2.04 35.27
C LYS A 448 -3.96 -3.26 35.61
N ILE A 449 -3.30 -4.40 35.82
CA ILE A 449 -3.98 -5.67 36.10
C ILE A 449 -3.52 -6.17 37.46
N ASP A 450 -4.44 -6.25 38.41
CA ASP A 450 -4.22 -6.86 39.70
C ASP A 450 -4.95 -8.23 39.73
N ALA A 451 -4.18 -9.30 39.96
CA ALA A 451 -4.70 -10.67 40.00
C ALA A 451 -4.27 -11.33 41.31
N ASN A 452 -5.23 -11.54 42.20
CA ASN A 452 -5.00 -12.22 43.46
C ASN A 452 -5.52 -13.66 43.38
N ILE A 453 -4.64 -14.62 43.65
CA ILE A 453 -4.95 -16.05 43.61
C ILE A 453 -5.00 -16.59 45.04
N GLU A 454 -6.18 -17.07 45.45
CA GLU A 454 -6.38 -17.73 46.73
C GLU A 454 -6.93 -19.15 46.47
N ASN A 455 -6.03 -20.15 46.42
CA ASN A 455 -6.36 -21.56 46.14
C ASN A 455 -7.17 -21.71 44.83
N ARG A 456 -8.50 -21.85 44.89
CA ARG A 456 -9.42 -22.04 43.74
C ARG A 456 -10.08 -20.74 43.29
N LYS A 457 -9.77 -19.61 43.92
CA LYS A 457 -10.35 -18.30 43.58
C LYS A 457 -9.32 -17.40 42.93
N LEU A 458 -9.68 -16.79 41.81
CA LEU A 458 -8.98 -15.68 41.17
C LEU A 458 -9.83 -14.42 41.34
N ALA A 459 -9.35 -13.44 42.08
CA ALA A 459 -9.89 -12.11 42.08
C ALA A 459 -9.10 -11.27 41.07
N LEU A 460 -9.73 -10.94 39.94
CA LEU A 460 -9.12 -10.20 38.83
C LEU A 460 -9.69 -8.79 38.77
N HIS A 461 -8.79 -7.79 38.75
CA HIS A 461 -9.15 -6.39 38.64
C HIS A 461 -8.35 -5.76 37.48
N VAL A 462 -9.07 -5.25 36.48
CA VAL A 462 -8.50 -4.60 35.29
C VAL A 462 -8.86 -3.13 35.33
N HIS A 463 -7.87 -2.26 35.44
CA HIS A 463 -8.01 -0.81 35.40
C HIS A 463 -7.48 -0.27 34.09
N GLN A 464 -8.29 0.53 33.39
CA GLN A 464 -7.85 1.33 32.26
C GLN A 464 -7.38 2.69 32.76
N LYS A 465 -6.17 3.06 32.37
CA LYS A 465 -5.61 4.41 32.57
C LYS A 465 -5.83 5.23 31.30
N GLU A 466 -6.11 6.52 31.44
CA GLU A 466 -6.36 7.46 30.34
C GLU A 466 -7.68 7.16 29.59
N ASN A 467 -7.63 6.93 28.24
CA ASN A 467 -8.83 6.67 27.45
C ASN A 467 -9.45 5.31 27.77
N ILE A 468 -10.78 5.28 27.81
CA ILE A 468 -11.53 4.05 28.02
C ILE A 468 -11.81 3.40 26.65
N PHE A 469 -11.41 2.15 26.52
CA PHE A 469 -11.66 1.31 25.37
C PHE A 469 -12.61 0.16 25.76
N THR A 470 -13.35 -0.35 24.78
CA THR A 470 -14.19 -1.54 24.93
C THR A 470 -13.55 -2.71 24.20
N PHE A 471 -13.35 -3.83 24.89
CA PHE A 471 -12.72 -5.02 24.29
C PHE A 471 -13.02 -6.29 25.09
N PRO A 472 -13.04 -7.47 24.43
CA PRO A 472 -12.96 -8.76 25.09
C PRO A 472 -11.52 -9.00 25.58
N PHE A 473 -11.35 -9.24 26.86
CA PHE A 473 -10.05 -9.55 27.46
C PHE A 473 -9.99 -11.05 27.78
N LYS A 474 -9.23 -11.79 26.99
CA LYS A 474 -9.10 -13.25 27.10
C LYS A 474 -8.00 -13.62 28.10
N ILE A 475 -8.29 -14.61 28.96
CA ILE A 475 -7.34 -15.14 29.92
C ILE A 475 -7.34 -16.67 29.92
N GLU A 476 -6.19 -17.25 30.24
CA GLU A 476 -6.06 -18.68 30.53
C GLU A 476 -5.65 -18.88 31.98
N ILE A 477 -6.42 -19.70 32.69
CA ILE A 477 -6.18 -20.05 34.10
C ILE A 477 -5.62 -21.47 34.11
N HIS A 478 -4.35 -21.59 34.50
CA HIS A 478 -3.65 -22.84 34.65
C HIS A 478 -3.78 -23.33 36.08
N CYS A 479 -4.39 -24.50 36.26
CA CYS A 479 -4.54 -25.15 37.55
C CYS A 479 -3.38 -26.09 37.86
N THR A 480 -3.19 -26.44 39.13
CA THR A 480 -2.19 -27.45 39.55
C THR A 480 -2.52 -28.83 39.00
N GLU A 481 -3.81 -29.11 38.86
CA GLU A 481 -4.38 -30.33 38.31
C GLU A 481 -5.54 -29.95 37.38
N GLY A 482 -5.88 -30.84 36.43
CA GLY A 482 -6.99 -30.63 35.51
C GLY A 482 -6.67 -29.78 34.29
N PRO A 483 -7.67 -29.43 33.49
CA PRO A 483 -7.49 -28.69 32.23
C PRO A 483 -7.24 -27.19 32.45
N THR A 484 -6.57 -26.57 31.51
CA THR A 484 -6.52 -25.08 31.41
C THR A 484 -7.92 -24.52 31.15
N ILE A 485 -8.32 -23.53 31.91
CA ILE A 485 -9.63 -22.90 31.83
C ILE A 485 -9.49 -21.57 31.08
N LYS A 486 -10.21 -21.43 29.97
CA LYS A 486 -10.28 -20.18 29.21
C LYS A 486 -11.46 -19.32 29.67
N ARG A 487 -11.26 -18.02 29.84
CA ARG A 487 -12.30 -17.05 30.18
C ARG A 487 -12.12 -15.78 29.39
N THR A 488 -13.25 -15.12 29.10
CA THR A 488 -13.27 -13.79 28.46
C THR A 488 -13.97 -12.83 29.42
N LEU A 489 -13.36 -11.67 29.66
CA LEU A 489 -13.94 -10.55 30.37
C LEU A 489 -14.30 -9.47 29.37
N HIS A 490 -15.50 -8.92 29.44
CA HIS A 490 -15.84 -7.71 28.72
C HIS A 490 -15.39 -6.50 29.54
N VAL A 491 -14.42 -5.76 29.03
CA VAL A 491 -13.88 -4.54 29.64
C VAL A 491 -14.40 -3.35 28.82
N SER A 492 -15.22 -2.50 29.44
CA SER A 492 -15.82 -1.31 28.81
C SER A 492 -15.85 -0.09 29.74
N GLN A 493 -15.26 -0.23 30.94
CA GLN A 493 -15.23 0.81 31.96
C GLN A 493 -13.81 1.06 32.45
N ALA A 494 -13.61 2.16 33.16
CA ALA A 494 -12.31 2.49 33.77
C ALA A 494 -11.80 1.41 34.72
N SER A 495 -12.72 0.65 35.32
CA SER A 495 -12.44 -0.43 36.28
C SER A 495 -13.41 -1.58 36.05
N THR A 496 -12.90 -2.78 35.84
CA THR A 496 -13.67 -4.02 35.69
C THR A 496 -13.13 -5.04 36.68
N GLN A 497 -14.01 -5.57 37.54
CA GLN A 497 -13.64 -6.57 38.54
C GLN A 497 -14.41 -7.87 38.29
N LYS A 498 -13.73 -9.01 38.45
CA LYS A 498 -14.32 -10.34 38.28
C LYS A 498 -13.69 -11.34 39.22
N ASP A 499 -14.52 -12.01 40.02
CA ASP A 499 -14.14 -13.20 40.78
C ASP A 499 -14.44 -14.43 39.95
N ILE A 500 -13.45 -15.35 39.84
CA ILE A 500 -13.55 -16.61 39.10
C ILE A 500 -13.18 -17.73 40.04
N ILE A 501 -14.11 -18.68 40.20
CA ILE A 501 -13.92 -19.88 41.01
C ILE A 501 -13.69 -21.06 40.08
N THR A 502 -12.69 -21.88 40.38
CA THR A 502 -12.28 -23.04 39.60
C THR A 502 -12.47 -24.34 40.38
N SER A 503 -12.55 -25.47 39.69
CA SER A 503 -12.67 -26.80 40.33
C SER A 503 -11.36 -27.27 40.97
N TYR A 504 -10.22 -26.75 40.53
CA TYR A 504 -8.88 -27.11 40.99
C TYR A 504 -8.10 -25.90 41.48
N PRO A 505 -7.11 -26.03 42.37
CA PRO A 505 -6.25 -24.93 42.77
C PRO A 505 -5.55 -24.27 41.57
N ILE A 506 -5.54 -22.95 41.54
CA ILE A 506 -4.95 -22.16 40.46
C ILE A 506 -3.45 -22.06 40.70
N LYS A 507 -2.67 -22.33 39.66
CA LYS A 507 -1.20 -22.22 39.67
C LYS A 507 -0.75 -20.85 39.18
N PHE A 508 -1.24 -20.40 38.04
CA PHE A 508 -0.99 -19.07 37.45
C PHE A 508 -2.04 -18.72 36.38
N VAL A 509 -2.04 -17.44 35.98
CA VAL A 509 -2.92 -16.92 34.92
C VAL A 509 -2.09 -16.30 33.82
N VAL A 510 -2.48 -16.54 32.56
CA VAL A 510 -1.90 -15.91 31.36
C VAL A 510 -2.94 -14.95 30.81
N PHE A 511 -2.52 -13.70 30.59
CA PHE A 511 -3.34 -12.67 29.99
C PHE A 511 -3.08 -12.61 28.49
N ASP A 512 -4.15 -12.52 27.70
CA ASP A 512 -4.13 -12.41 26.24
C ASP A 512 -3.19 -13.48 25.59
N PRO A 513 -3.47 -14.78 25.80
CA PRO A 513 -2.57 -15.86 25.40
C PRO A 513 -2.38 -15.99 23.88
N GLU A 514 -3.35 -15.51 23.10
CA GLU A 514 -3.31 -15.54 21.63
C GLU A 514 -2.81 -14.22 21.02
N VAL A 515 -2.48 -13.22 21.85
CA VAL A 515 -2.03 -11.86 21.44
C VAL A 515 -3.09 -11.14 20.60
N GLU A 516 -4.36 -11.31 20.96
CA GLU A 516 -5.51 -10.76 20.22
C GLU A 516 -5.86 -9.30 20.60
N LEU A 517 -5.18 -8.70 21.58
CA LEU A 517 -5.49 -7.34 22.00
C LEU A 517 -4.26 -6.42 21.90
N LEU A 518 -4.47 -5.22 21.35
CA LEU A 518 -3.50 -4.13 21.49
C LEU A 518 -3.64 -3.48 22.85
N PHE A 519 -2.65 -3.60 23.71
CA PHE A 519 -2.58 -2.90 25.00
C PHE A 519 -1.16 -2.74 25.53
N GLU A 520 -0.98 -1.82 26.46
CA GLU A 520 0.24 -1.64 27.26
C GLU A 520 -0.05 -1.97 28.73
N LEU A 521 0.78 -2.84 29.34
CA LEU A 521 0.75 -3.03 30.78
C LEU A 521 1.45 -1.87 31.48
N VAL A 522 0.77 -1.25 32.45
CA VAL A 522 1.30 -0.17 33.27
C VAL A 522 1.27 -0.56 34.75
N LYS A 523 2.17 0.05 35.55
CA LYS A 523 2.28 -0.22 36.98
C LYS A 523 1.17 0.42 37.82
#